data_23bea99cf423c184037420c9dd5bac22
#
_entry.id   23bea99cf423c184037420c9dd5bac22
#
_cell.length_a   1.000
_cell.length_b   1.000
_cell.length_c   1.000
_cell.angle_alpha   90.00
_cell.angle_beta   90.00
_cell.angle_gamma   90.00
#
_symmetry.space_group_name_H-M   'P 1'
#
loop_
_entity.id
_entity.type
_entity.pdbx_description
1 polymer ?
#
loop_
_entity_poly.entity_id
_entity_poly.type
_entity_poly.pdbx_seq_one_letter_code
_entity_poly.pdbx_strand_id
1 'polypeptide(L)'
;MEIGDVILDMLDRMQQAVTGAVDCLTQEELKWRPGAEANSIGFILWHQVRCEDVFVQGMLQQKPQVWVSEKWYQKLNLPENPRDLGYGYTAEQVTAFPVPELDGLLGYAAAVRAKTVEYLKGLTPDKFDEVIDTRFFGELPIGKIFSLLLCEITQHIGQIAYLRGLQRGLDK
;
A
#
# COMPACT_ATOMS: atom_id res chain seq x y z
N MET A 1 -24.31 9.39 5.05
CA MET A 1 -22.89 8.98 4.86
C MET A 1 -22.59 9.14 3.38
N GLU A 2 -21.70 10.01 3.04
CA GLU A 2 -21.31 10.24 1.65
C GLU A 2 -20.23 9.23 1.23
N ILE A 3 -19.98 9.12 -0.08
CA ILE A 3 -19.01 8.15 -0.60
C ILE A 3 -17.60 8.36 -0.02
N GLY A 4 -17.19 9.61 0.17
CA GLY A 4 -15.91 9.94 0.81
C GLY A 4 -15.79 9.43 2.23
N ASP A 5 -16.88 9.53 3.02
CA ASP A 5 -16.91 9.01 4.40
C ASP A 5 -16.77 7.50 4.43
N VAL A 6 -17.42 6.78 3.48
CA VAL A 6 -17.31 5.32 3.38
C VAL A 6 -15.87 4.90 3.07
N ILE A 7 -15.23 5.59 2.12
CA ILE A 7 -13.84 5.30 1.74
C ILE A 7 -12.90 5.56 2.93
N LEU A 8 -13.09 6.67 3.66
CA LEU A 8 -12.28 6.98 4.85
C LEU A 8 -12.45 5.92 5.95
N ASP A 9 -13.68 5.50 6.25
CA ASP A 9 -13.93 4.43 7.24
C ASP A 9 -13.28 3.11 6.81
N MET A 10 -13.39 2.73 5.54
CA MET A 10 -12.72 1.53 5.01
C MET A 10 -11.20 1.61 5.16
N LEU A 11 -10.59 2.74 4.78
CA LEU A 11 -9.14 2.94 4.89
C LEU A 11 -8.66 2.88 6.33
N ASP A 12 -9.44 3.43 7.28
CA ASP A 12 -9.12 3.37 8.71
C ASP A 12 -9.17 1.92 9.24
N ARG A 13 -10.23 1.17 8.92
CA ARG A 13 -10.34 -0.26 9.27
C ARG A 13 -9.20 -1.09 8.69
N MET A 14 -8.84 -0.81 7.43
CA MET A 14 -7.72 -1.48 6.76
C MET A 14 -6.39 -1.19 7.46
N GLN A 15 -6.17 0.07 7.86
CA GLN A 15 -4.98 0.45 8.62
C GLN A 15 -4.91 -0.28 9.97
N GLN A 16 -6.03 -0.35 10.70
CA GLN A 16 -6.11 -1.08 11.96
C GLN A 16 -5.81 -2.58 11.77
N ALA A 17 -6.38 -3.20 10.72
CA ALA A 17 -6.15 -4.60 10.41
C ALA A 17 -4.68 -4.89 10.07
N VAL A 18 -4.04 -4.05 9.24
CA VAL A 18 -2.60 -4.18 8.94
C VAL A 18 -1.77 -4.04 10.22
N THR A 19 -2.01 -2.95 10.98
CA THR A 19 -1.24 -2.69 12.20
C THR A 19 -1.35 -3.87 13.17
N GLY A 20 -2.56 -4.41 13.39
CA GLY A 20 -2.75 -5.58 14.24
C GLY A 20 -2.07 -6.85 13.69
N ALA A 21 -2.07 -7.03 12.36
CA ALA A 21 -1.44 -8.21 11.75
C ALA A 21 0.10 -8.17 11.79
N VAL A 22 0.71 -6.98 11.80
CA VAL A 22 2.18 -6.84 11.83
C VAL A 22 2.72 -6.51 13.22
N ASP A 23 1.84 -6.36 14.22
CA ASP A 23 2.24 -6.04 15.60
C ASP A 23 3.21 -7.08 16.16
N CYS A 24 4.29 -6.60 16.75
CA CYS A 24 5.34 -7.41 17.36
C CYS A 24 6.00 -8.44 16.43
N LEU A 25 5.91 -8.29 15.10
CA LEU A 25 6.67 -9.14 14.19
C LEU A 25 8.16 -8.77 14.23
N THR A 26 8.98 -9.79 14.29
CA THR A 26 10.43 -9.64 14.14
C THR A 26 10.82 -9.41 12.68
N GLN A 27 12.02 -8.89 12.45
CA GLN A 27 12.54 -8.71 11.10
C GLN A 27 12.66 -10.04 10.33
N GLU A 28 12.88 -11.15 11.02
CA GLU A 28 12.92 -12.49 10.41
C GLU A 28 11.54 -12.92 9.96
N GLU A 29 10.50 -12.68 10.76
CA GLU A 29 9.11 -12.96 10.40
C GLU A 29 8.62 -12.07 9.23
N LEU A 30 9.06 -10.81 9.19
CA LEU A 30 8.76 -9.91 8.04
C LEU A 30 9.37 -10.40 6.73
N LYS A 31 10.54 -11.05 6.78
CA LYS A 31 11.26 -11.59 5.62
C LYS A 31 10.83 -13.01 5.26
N TRP A 32 10.22 -13.72 6.18
CA TRP A 32 9.85 -15.12 5.97
C TRP A 32 8.86 -15.30 4.82
N ARG A 33 9.08 -16.34 4.03
CA ARG A 33 8.24 -16.75 2.89
C ARG A 33 7.83 -18.20 3.06
N PRO A 34 6.56 -18.57 2.84
CA PRO A 34 6.10 -19.96 2.96
C PRO A 34 6.64 -20.88 1.85
N GLY A 35 7.22 -20.33 0.80
CA GLY A 35 7.83 -21.04 -0.31
C GLY A 35 8.59 -20.12 -1.25
N ALA A 36 9.37 -20.69 -2.16
CA ALA A 36 10.23 -19.94 -3.08
C ALA A 36 9.44 -18.95 -3.97
N GLU A 37 8.22 -19.33 -4.37
CA GLU A 37 7.34 -18.53 -5.23
C GLU A 37 6.38 -17.62 -4.46
N ALA A 38 6.51 -17.54 -3.13
CA ALA A 38 5.63 -16.72 -2.31
C ALA A 38 6.28 -15.39 -1.91
N ASN A 39 5.46 -14.39 -1.62
CA ASN A 39 5.89 -13.11 -1.08
C ASN A 39 6.03 -13.18 0.46
N SER A 40 6.85 -12.31 1.02
CA SER A 40 6.94 -12.09 2.47
C SER A 40 5.98 -10.97 2.92
N ILE A 41 5.66 -10.92 4.22
CA ILE A 41 4.84 -9.86 4.81
C ILE A 41 5.45 -8.48 4.53
N GLY A 42 6.76 -8.33 4.72
CA GLY A 42 7.42 -7.04 4.53
C GLY A 42 7.42 -6.57 3.07
N PHE A 43 7.56 -7.50 2.12
CA PHE A 43 7.43 -7.17 0.70
C PHE A 43 6.01 -6.73 0.35
N ILE A 44 4.99 -7.48 0.80
CA ILE A 44 3.58 -7.15 0.55
C ILE A 44 3.22 -5.80 1.17
N LEU A 45 3.66 -5.53 2.39
CA LEU A 45 3.41 -4.26 3.07
C LEU A 45 4.04 -3.08 2.30
N TRP A 46 5.28 -3.20 1.85
CA TRP A 46 5.92 -2.19 1.01
C TRP A 46 5.16 -1.99 -0.31
N HIS A 47 4.86 -3.08 -1.01
CA HIS A 47 4.13 -3.04 -2.28
C HIS A 47 2.79 -2.32 -2.16
N GLN A 48 1.98 -2.69 -1.15
CA GLN A 48 0.67 -2.10 -0.90
C GLN A 48 0.76 -0.58 -0.70
N VAL A 49 1.74 -0.10 0.11
CA VAL A 49 1.93 1.33 0.35
C VAL A 49 2.40 2.05 -0.91
N ARG A 50 3.29 1.42 -1.69
CA ARG A 50 3.70 1.94 -2.99
C ARG A 50 2.51 2.09 -3.95
N CYS A 51 1.59 1.12 -3.98
CA CYS A 51 0.37 1.20 -4.79
C CYS A 51 -0.51 2.37 -4.35
N GLU A 52 -0.76 2.56 -3.05
CA GLU A 52 -1.54 3.71 -2.56
C GLU A 52 -0.90 5.04 -2.96
N ASP A 53 0.42 5.18 -2.83
CA ASP A 53 1.15 6.39 -3.22
C ASP A 53 1.03 6.68 -4.71
N VAL A 54 1.18 5.67 -5.56
CA VAL A 54 1.02 5.80 -7.02
C VAL A 54 -0.41 6.15 -7.39
N PHE A 55 -1.41 5.48 -6.82
CA PHE A 55 -2.82 5.74 -7.12
C PHE A 55 -3.22 7.16 -6.72
N VAL A 56 -2.87 7.58 -5.50
CA VAL A 56 -3.35 8.86 -4.99
C VAL A 56 -2.48 10.04 -5.43
N GLN A 57 -1.16 9.97 -5.26
CA GLN A 57 -0.31 11.08 -5.67
C GLN A 57 -0.06 11.07 -7.18
N GLY A 58 0.28 9.91 -7.74
CA GLY A 58 0.66 9.80 -9.13
C GLY A 58 -0.52 9.92 -10.10
N MET A 59 -1.56 9.14 -9.91
CA MET A 59 -2.70 9.07 -10.83
C MET A 59 -3.74 10.16 -10.54
N LEU A 60 -4.30 10.19 -9.33
CA LEU A 60 -5.39 11.10 -8.99
C LEU A 60 -4.97 12.56 -8.95
N GLN A 61 -3.83 12.87 -8.34
CA GLN A 61 -3.37 14.24 -8.17
C GLN A 61 -2.33 14.69 -9.20
N GLN A 62 -1.74 13.76 -9.95
CA GLN A 62 -0.64 14.02 -10.89
C GLN A 62 0.54 14.76 -10.25
N LYS A 63 0.79 14.46 -8.97
CA LYS A 63 1.88 15.02 -8.15
C LYS A 63 3.01 14.01 -7.98
N PRO A 64 4.21 14.47 -7.59
CA PRO A 64 5.26 13.56 -7.16
C PRO A 64 4.80 12.69 -5.99
N GLN A 65 5.09 11.39 -6.07
CA GLN A 65 4.81 10.44 -5.00
C GLN A 65 5.52 10.85 -3.70
N VAL A 66 4.96 10.52 -2.55
CA VAL A 66 5.57 10.69 -1.22
C VAL A 66 6.92 9.97 -1.17
N TRP A 67 7.04 8.84 -1.89
CA TRP A 67 8.27 8.11 -2.12
C TRP A 67 9.45 9.02 -2.51
N VAL A 68 9.23 9.90 -3.48
CA VAL A 68 10.24 10.81 -4.02
C VAL A 68 10.26 12.13 -3.25
N SER A 69 9.09 12.76 -3.04
CA SER A 69 9.01 14.11 -2.48
C SER A 69 9.51 14.18 -1.03
N GLU A 70 9.36 13.09 -0.26
CA GLU A 70 9.84 13.00 1.12
C GLU A 70 11.05 12.05 1.28
N LYS A 71 11.62 11.60 0.15
CA LYS A 71 12.82 10.74 0.08
C LYS A 71 12.68 9.45 0.90
N TRP A 72 11.50 8.82 0.88
CA TRP A 72 11.29 7.57 1.58
C TRP A 72 12.17 6.44 1.06
N TYR A 73 12.56 6.46 -0.20
CA TYR A 73 13.54 5.54 -0.76
C TYR A 73 14.89 5.56 -0.01
N GLN A 74 15.35 6.75 0.43
CA GLN A 74 16.58 6.85 1.24
C GLN A 74 16.37 6.32 2.67
N LYS A 75 15.23 6.67 3.29
CA LYS A 75 14.89 6.22 4.66
C LYS A 75 14.75 4.71 4.74
N LEU A 76 14.27 4.06 3.66
CA LEU A 76 14.08 2.61 3.58
C LEU A 76 15.27 1.88 2.92
N ASN A 77 16.33 2.61 2.51
CA ASN A 77 17.48 2.08 1.80
C ASN A 77 17.11 1.26 0.55
N LEU A 78 16.18 1.80 -0.25
CA LEU A 78 15.68 1.22 -1.49
C LEU A 78 16.00 2.16 -2.67
N PRO A 79 15.94 1.67 -3.94
CA PRO A 79 16.14 2.51 -5.12
C PRO A 79 15.10 3.62 -5.24
N GLU A 80 15.51 4.78 -5.76
CA GLU A 80 14.62 5.93 -5.99
C GLU A 80 13.55 5.70 -7.07
N ASN A 81 13.46 4.56 -7.70
CA ASN A 81 12.60 4.33 -8.85
C ASN A 81 11.10 4.51 -8.51
N PRO A 82 10.41 5.58 -8.98
CA PRO A 82 9.00 5.79 -8.69
C PRO A 82 8.06 4.82 -9.42
N ARG A 83 8.57 4.07 -10.41
CA ARG A 83 7.81 3.07 -11.18
C ARG A 83 7.92 1.68 -10.60
N ASP A 84 8.84 1.47 -9.67
CA ASP A 84 9.04 0.20 -9.03
C ASP A 84 8.05 0.02 -7.88
N LEU A 85 7.12 -0.90 -8.09
CA LEU A 85 6.11 -1.31 -7.12
C LEU A 85 6.28 -2.78 -6.72
N GLY A 86 7.27 -3.49 -7.27
CA GLY A 86 7.39 -4.92 -7.11
C GLY A 86 6.38 -5.75 -7.94
N TYR A 87 5.57 -5.09 -8.77
CA TYR A 87 4.63 -5.79 -9.65
C TYR A 87 5.37 -6.58 -10.72
N GLY A 88 5.03 -7.88 -10.83
CA GLY A 88 5.66 -8.77 -11.80
C GLY A 88 7.09 -9.19 -11.44
N TYR A 89 7.51 -9.02 -10.21
CA TYR A 89 8.82 -9.52 -9.74
C TYR A 89 8.88 -11.04 -9.87
N THR A 90 10.06 -11.54 -10.31
CA THR A 90 10.36 -12.98 -10.29
C THR A 90 10.67 -13.44 -8.85
N ALA A 91 10.66 -14.76 -8.63
CA ALA A 91 11.02 -15.36 -7.35
C ALA A 91 12.42 -14.91 -6.86
N GLU A 92 13.37 -14.77 -7.79
CA GLU A 92 14.73 -14.30 -7.52
C GLU A 92 14.72 -12.83 -7.09
N GLN A 93 13.94 -11.98 -7.76
CA GLN A 93 13.82 -10.56 -7.41
C GLN A 93 13.18 -10.38 -6.03
N VAL A 94 12.13 -11.16 -5.70
CA VAL A 94 11.52 -11.15 -4.37
C VAL A 94 12.49 -11.67 -3.31
N THR A 95 13.31 -12.68 -3.64
CA THR A 95 14.34 -13.21 -2.73
C THR A 95 15.43 -12.17 -2.46
N ALA A 96 15.81 -11.40 -3.46
CA ALA A 96 16.83 -10.36 -3.37
C ALA A 96 16.31 -9.04 -2.76
N PHE A 97 14.98 -8.90 -2.58
CA PHE A 97 14.39 -7.66 -2.08
C PHE A 97 14.83 -7.42 -0.62
N PRO A 98 15.50 -6.29 -0.33
CA PRO A 98 15.95 -5.98 1.01
C PRO A 98 14.77 -5.44 1.83
N VAL A 99 14.02 -6.33 2.46
CA VAL A 99 12.85 -5.96 3.29
C VAL A 99 13.28 -4.94 4.36
N PRO A 100 12.72 -3.71 4.32
CA PRO A 100 13.03 -2.68 5.33
C PRO A 100 12.52 -3.07 6.73
N GLU A 101 13.03 -2.37 7.74
CA GLU A 101 12.54 -2.50 9.12
C GLU A 101 11.06 -2.08 9.23
N LEU A 102 10.32 -2.72 10.14
CA LEU A 102 8.87 -2.50 10.30
C LEU A 102 8.53 -1.04 10.56
N ASP A 103 9.25 -0.37 11.45
CA ASP A 103 9.00 1.04 11.79
C ASP A 103 9.13 1.96 10.57
N GLY A 104 10.10 1.66 9.69
CA GLY A 104 10.27 2.38 8.45
C GLY A 104 9.08 2.19 7.50
N LEU A 105 8.62 0.95 7.33
CA LEU A 105 7.46 0.61 6.50
C LEU A 105 6.18 1.27 7.02
N LEU A 106 5.93 1.22 8.33
CA LEU A 106 4.78 1.85 8.97
C LEU A 106 4.86 3.38 8.90
N GLY A 107 6.05 3.96 9.02
CA GLY A 107 6.27 5.39 8.85
C GLY A 107 5.95 5.86 7.44
N TYR A 108 6.37 5.11 6.41
CA TYR A 108 6.00 5.39 5.02
C TYR A 108 4.50 5.25 4.79
N ALA A 109 3.88 4.18 5.32
CA ALA A 109 2.43 3.98 5.24
C ALA A 109 1.65 5.15 5.86
N ALA A 110 2.08 5.64 7.02
CA ALA A 110 1.44 6.79 7.68
C ALA A 110 1.57 8.07 6.86
N ALA A 111 2.74 8.33 6.25
CA ALA A 111 2.96 9.50 5.42
C ALA A 111 2.08 9.48 4.14
N VAL A 112 2.00 8.34 3.46
CA VAL A 112 1.14 8.15 2.29
C VAL A 112 -0.33 8.29 2.67
N ARG A 113 -0.78 7.62 3.74
CA ARG A 113 -2.16 7.67 4.23
C ARG A 113 -2.59 9.09 4.59
N ALA A 114 -1.72 9.88 5.20
CA ALA A 114 -2.01 11.28 5.52
C ALA A 114 -2.35 12.08 4.25
N LYS A 115 -1.62 11.85 3.14
CA LYS A 115 -1.90 12.49 1.85
C LYS A 115 -3.18 11.98 1.19
N THR A 116 -3.47 10.70 1.32
CA THR A 116 -4.73 10.10 0.85
C THR A 116 -5.94 10.71 1.57
N VAL A 117 -5.86 10.83 2.89
CA VAL A 117 -6.93 11.43 3.73
C VAL A 117 -7.10 12.92 3.41
N GLU A 118 -5.99 13.66 3.26
CA GLU A 118 -6.01 15.08 2.87
C GLU A 118 -6.75 15.27 1.53
N TYR A 119 -6.43 14.44 0.53
CA TYR A 119 -7.06 14.49 -0.78
C TYR A 119 -8.56 14.15 -0.72
N LEU A 120 -8.93 13.05 -0.05
CA LEU A 120 -10.32 12.61 0.09
C LEU A 120 -11.21 13.67 0.78
N LYS A 121 -10.70 14.32 1.83
CA LYS A 121 -11.43 15.38 2.53
C LYS A 121 -11.65 16.63 1.67
N GLY A 122 -10.88 16.82 0.64
CA GLY A 122 -11.04 17.91 -0.32
C GLY A 122 -12.01 17.60 -1.48
N LEU A 123 -12.48 16.33 -1.61
CA LEU A 123 -13.39 15.94 -2.69
C LEU A 123 -14.84 16.20 -2.30
N THR A 124 -15.59 16.82 -3.21
CA THR A 124 -17.06 16.87 -3.16
C THR A 124 -17.66 15.64 -3.83
N PRO A 125 -18.92 15.24 -3.50
CA PRO A 125 -19.52 14.02 -4.04
C PRO A 125 -19.51 13.92 -5.57
N ASP A 126 -19.72 15.01 -6.28
CA ASP A 126 -19.70 15.10 -7.74
C ASP A 126 -18.33 14.81 -8.34
N LYS A 127 -17.26 15.04 -7.60
CA LYS A 127 -15.88 14.79 -8.05
C LYS A 127 -15.58 13.30 -8.24
N PHE A 128 -16.30 12.41 -7.59
CA PHE A 128 -16.08 10.97 -7.76
C PHE A 128 -16.48 10.47 -9.16
N ASP A 129 -17.36 11.19 -9.86
CA ASP A 129 -17.75 10.88 -11.24
C ASP A 129 -16.83 11.56 -12.28
N GLU A 130 -15.94 12.46 -11.86
CA GLU A 130 -14.98 13.12 -12.76
C GLU A 130 -14.04 12.08 -13.36
N VAL A 131 -13.96 12.07 -14.70
CA VAL A 131 -13.09 11.16 -15.45
C VAL A 131 -11.72 11.81 -15.65
N ILE A 132 -10.68 11.05 -15.32
CA ILE A 132 -9.29 11.46 -15.51
C ILE A 132 -8.50 10.41 -16.28
N ASP A 133 -7.45 10.84 -17.00
CA ASP A 133 -6.47 9.93 -17.60
C ASP A 133 -5.48 9.47 -16.52
N THR A 134 -5.55 8.18 -16.18
CA THR A 134 -4.70 7.56 -15.17
C THR A 134 -3.27 7.30 -15.65
N ARG A 135 -3.02 7.40 -16.97
CA ARG A 135 -1.75 7.01 -17.63
C ARG A 135 -1.39 5.53 -17.52
N PHE A 136 -2.16 4.75 -16.76
CA PHE A 136 -1.95 3.30 -16.54
C PHE A 136 -3.14 2.48 -17.03
N PHE A 137 -4.35 2.90 -16.68
CA PHE A 137 -5.59 2.17 -16.97
C PHE A 137 -6.47 2.89 -18.00
N GLY A 138 -5.94 3.94 -18.65
CA GLY A 138 -6.73 4.83 -19.50
C GLY A 138 -7.62 5.77 -18.68
N GLU A 139 -8.72 6.24 -19.28
CA GLU A 139 -9.66 7.16 -18.66
C GLU A 139 -10.59 6.43 -17.69
N LEU A 140 -10.59 6.85 -16.41
CA LEU A 140 -11.45 6.29 -15.36
C LEU A 140 -12.02 7.40 -14.48
N PRO A 141 -13.25 7.21 -13.95
CA PRO A 141 -13.78 8.06 -12.88
C PRO A 141 -12.92 7.95 -11.61
N ILE A 142 -12.79 9.05 -10.88
CA ILE A 142 -12.05 9.09 -9.59
C ILE A 142 -12.57 8.01 -8.63
N GLY A 143 -13.90 7.85 -8.51
CA GLY A 143 -14.51 6.81 -7.66
C GLY A 143 -14.09 5.39 -8.06
N LYS A 144 -13.91 5.14 -9.36
CA LYS A 144 -13.43 3.83 -9.84
C LYS A 144 -11.99 3.58 -9.44
N ILE A 145 -11.13 4.61 -9.44
CA ILE A 145 -9.74 4.50 -9.00
C ILE A 145 -9.68 4.17 -7.50
N PHE A 146 -10.50 4.81 -6.66
CA PHE A 146 -10.61 4.43 -5.25
C PHE A 146 -11.13 3.00 -5.07
N SER A 147 -12.11 2.56 -5.87
CA SER A 147 -12.57 1.17 -5.83
C SER A 147 -11.45 0.16 -6.13
N LEU A 148 -10.60 0.45 -7.12
CA LEU A 148 -9.42 -0.37 -7.44
C LEU A 148 -8.42 -0.37 -6.29
N LEU A 149 -8.12 0.80 -5.72
CA LEU A 149 -7.21 0.93 -4.59
C LEU A 149 -7.69 0.15 -3.36
N LEU A 150 -8.98 0.28 -3.01
CA LEU A 150 -9.55 -0.45 -1.87
C LEU A 150 -9.50 -1.98 -2.09
N CYS A 151 -9.74 -2.43 -3.32
CA CYS A 151 -9.62 -3.85 -3.68
C CYS A 151 -8.19 -4.35 -3.50
N GLU A 152 -7.22 -3.59 -4.01
CA GLU A 152 -5.78 -3.87 -3.89
C GLU A 152 -5.34 -3.98 -2.43
N ILE A 153 -5.65 -2.99 -1.62
CA ILE A 153 -5.32 -2.97 -0.20
C ILE A 153 -5.96 -4.16 0.53
N THR A 154 -7.24 -4.44 0.28
CA THR A 154 -7.96 -5.54 0.95
C THR A 154 -7.35 -6.90 0.66
N GLN A 155 -6.97 -7.15 -0.61
CA GLN A 155 -6.32 -8.40 -1.01
C GLN A 155 -4.99 -8.59 -0.26
N HIS A 156 -4.18 -7.54 -0.17
CA HIS A 156 -2.88 -7.61 0.49
C HIS A 156 -2.98 -7.74 2.01
N ILE A 157 -3.96 -7.10 2.64
CA ILE A 157 -4.25 -7.31 4.08
C ILE A 157 -4.58 -8.78 4.36
N GLY A 158 -5.42 -9.39 3.52
CA GLY A 158 -5.74 -10.81 3.64
C GLY A 158 -4.51 -11.71 3.51
N GLN A 159 -3.60 -11.40 2.60
CA GLN A 159 -2.33 -12.12 2.44
C GLN A 159 -1.42 -11.96 3.68
N ILE A 160 -1.27 -10.74 4.19
CA ILE A 160 -0.48 -10.46 5.40
C ILE A 160 -1.04 -11.23 6.61
N ALA A 161 -2.36 -11.15 6.83
CA ALA A 161 -3.01 -11.85 7.93
C ALA A 161 -2.86 -13.38 7.82
N TYR A 162 -2.98 -13.93 6.61
CA TYR A 162 -2.79 -15.34 6.36
C TYR A 162 -1.34 -15.79 6.62
N LEU A 163 -0.34 -15.03 6.13
CA LEU A 163 1.07 -15.32 6.37
C LEU A 163 1.42 -15.25 7.85
N ARG A 164 0.88 -14.26 8.59
CA ARG A 164 1.03 -14.19 10.04
C ARG A 164 0.44 -15.42 10.72
N GLY A 165 -0.74 -15.86 10.29
CA GLY A 165 -1.39 -17.07 10.81
C GLY A 165 -0.55 -18.32 10.58
N LEU A 166 0.13 -18.43 9.43
CA LEU A 166 1.05 -19.54 9.15
C LEU A 166 2.27 -19.54 10.08
N GLN A 167 2.76 -18.38 10.50
CA GLN A 167 3.94 -18.26 11.37
C GLN A 167 3.60 -18.43 12.84
N ARG A 168 2.49 -17.86 13.31
CA ARG A 168 2.16 -17.73 14.73
C ARG A 168 0.92 -18.53 15.17
N GLY A 169 0.20 -19.12 14.23
CA GLY A 169 -1.08 -19.76 14.49
C GLY A 169 -2.25 -18.76 14.52
N LEU A 170 -3.46 -19.29 14.76
CA LEU A 170 -4.67 -18.48 14.88
C LEU A 170 -4.65 -17.69 16.21
N ASP A 171 -5.11 -16.45 16.16
CA ASP A 171 -5.38 -15.59 17.33
C ASP A 171 -4.17 -15.32 18.27
N LYS A 172 -2.96 -15.21 17.69
CA LYS A 172 -1.74 -14.89 18.47
C LYS A 172 -0.96 -13.74 17.87
#